data_ed42cef454867bd770f87c73a591665a
#
_entry.id   ed42cef454867bd770f87c73a591665a
#
_cell.length_a   1.000
_cell.length_b   1.000
_cell.length_c   1.000
_cell.angle_alpha   90.00
_cell.angle_beta   90.00
_cell.angle_gamma   90.00
#
_symmetry.space_group_name_H-M   'P 1'
#
loop_
_entity.id
_entity.type
_entity.pdbx_description
1 polymer ?
#
loop_
_entity_poly.entity_id
_entity_poly.type
_entity_poly.pdbx_seq_one_letter_code
_entity_poly.pdbx_strand_id
1 'polypeptide(L)'
;MKDVTILVKKLTIYDIADELCLAPGTISKVLNQNGNVSEKTRKRVLEYIKEVGYVPTSSARMLKSKRTYTIGIVFTEEAEIGLEHSFFSSILQSFKTYVENEGYELSFIVRKLGQNHLSYYQWCMNKRVDGVYIVVGDFNDQGLHEILESGIPAVSTDMFLPGLHTVVSDNDQGIRISIEYV
;
A
#
# COMPACT_ATOMS: atom_id res chain seq x y z
N MET A 1 -27.56 23.39 18.14
CA MET A 1 -26.75 22.24 18.61
C MET A 1 -25.30 22.61 18.41
N LYS A 2 -24.52 22.72 19.49
CA LYS A 2 -23.09 23.02 19.37
C LYS A 2 -22.36 21.71 19.05
N ASP A 3 -21.74 21.65 17.88
CA ASP A 3 -20.88 20.54 17.51
C ASP A 3 -19.67 20.51 18.47
N VAL A 4 -19.67 19.54 19.37
CA VAL A 4 -18.53 19.23 20.20
C VAL A 4 -17.57 18.41 19.34
N THR A 5 -16.72 19.08 18.60
CA THR A 5 -15.56 18.42 17.96
C THR A 5 -14.62 18.00 19.08
N ILE A 6 -14.70 16.75 19.53
CA ILE A 6 -13.73 16.16 20.43
C ILE A 6 -12.44 15.97 19.60
N LEU A 7 -11.54 16.92 19.70
CA LEU A 7 -10.15 16.74 19.23
C LEU A 7 -9.49 15.67 20.09
N VAL A 8 -9.59 14.41 19.65
CA VAL A 8 -8.80 13.34 20.24
C VAL A 8 -7.33 13.66 19.94
N LYS A 9 -6.61 14.13 20.95
CA LYS A 9 -5.16 14.39 20.82
C LYS A 9 -4.49 13.08 20.41
N LYS A 10 -3.99 13.04 19.18
CA LYS A 10 -3.31 11.86 18.65
C LYS A 10 -1.97 11.71 19.37
N LEU A 11 -1.85 10.67 20.21
CA LEU A 11 -0.61 10.36 20.92
C LEU A 11 0.54 10.18 19.90
N THR A 12 1.70 10.71 20.27
CA THR A 12 2.95 10.57 19.50
C THR A 12 3.97 9.75 20.26
N ILE A 13 5.04 9.31 19.58
CA ILE A 13 6.15 8.63 20.26
C ILE A 13 6.83 9.52 21.31
N TYR A 14 6.74 10.84 21.18
CA TYR A 14 7.26 11.79 22.16
C TYR A 14 6.42 11.80 23.43
N ASP A 15 5.10 11.83 23.32
CA ASP A 15 4.21 11.75 24.48
C ASP A 15 4.43 10.45 25.26
N ILE A 16 4.63 9.32 24.56
CA ILE A 16 4.94 8.01 25.20
C ILE A 16 6.31 8.03 25.87
N ALA A 17 7.30 8.64 25.22
CA ALA A 17 8.64 8.75 25.76
C ALA A 17 8.68 9.58 27.04
N ASP A 18 7.97 10.71 27.06
CA ASP A 18 7.85 11.59 28.23
C ASP A 18 7.16 10.85 29.38
N GLU A 19 6.05 10.17 29.14
CA GLU A 19 5.31 9.42 30.18
C GLU A 19 6.13 8.28 30.78
N LEU A 20 6.89 7.57 29.93
CA LEU A 20 7.73 6.48 30.39
C LEU A 20 9.12 6.92 30.88
N CYS A 21 9.43 8.21 30.85
CA CYS A 21 10.75 8.75 31.15
C CYS A 21 11.86 8.05 30.32
N LEU A 22 11.63 7.88 29.02
CA LEU A 22 12.55 7.24 28.09
C LEU A 22 12.87 8.19 26.93
N ALA A 23 13.98 7.95 26.25
CA ALA A 23 14.27 8.68 25.01
C ALA A 23 13.31 8.21 23.89
N PRO A 24 12.81 9.12 22.99
CA PRO A 24 11.97 8.75 21.85
C PRO A 24 12.61 7.68 20.95
N GLY A 25 13.95 7.69 20.84
CA GLY A 25 14.71 6.66 20.14
C GLY A 25 14.58 5.26 20.75
N THR A 26 14.38 5.16 22.07
CA THR A 26 14.14 3.88 22.75
C THR A 26 12.77 3.34 22.41
N ILE A 27 11.72 4.18 22.42
CA ILE A 27 10.38 3.80 21.97
C ILE A 27 10.40 3.30 20.53
N SER A 28 11.07 4.06 19.65
CA SER A 28 11.23 3.67 18.24
C SER A 28 11.95 2.31 18.06
N LYS A 29 12.99 2.03 18.86
CA LYS A 29 13.69 0.74 18.83
C LYS A 29 12.79 -0.43 19.25
N VAL A 30 11.96 -0.22 20.28
CA VAL A 30 11.01 -1.24 20.76
C VAL A 30 9.95 -1.52 19.69
N LEU A 31 9.33 -0.49 19.13
CA LEU A 31 8.30 -0.61 18.09
C LEU A 31 8.80 -1.31 16.83
N ASN A 32 10.05 -1.06 16.45
CA ASN A 32 10.66 -1.67 15.27
C ASN A 32 11.39 -2.99 15.56
N GLN A 33 11.29 -3.52 16.77
CA GLN A 33 11.93 -4.77 17.22
C GLN A 33 13.44 -4.81 16.93
N ASN A 34 14.12 -3.67 16.92
CA ASN A 34 15.54 -3.58 16.63
C ASN A 34 16.31 -2.77 17.68
N GLY A 35 17.62 -3.02 17.72
CA GLY A 35 18.53 -2.41 18.69
C GLY A 35 18.52 -3.10 20.07
N ASN A 36 19.57 -2.85 20.85
CA ASN A 36 19.72 -3.37 22.19
C ASN A 36 18.83 -2.58 23.16
N VAL A 37 17.67 -3.12 23.47
CA VAL A 37 16.78 -2.63 24.53
C VAL A 37 16.54 -3.79 25.49
N SER A 38 16.69 -3.56 26.81
CA SER A 38 16.47 -4.60 27.80
C SER A 38 15.04 -5.15 27.71
N GLU A 39 14.86 -6.44 27.96
CA GLU A 39 13.52 -7.07 27.94
C GLU A 39 12.54 -6.40 28.92
N LYS A 40 13.04 -5.95 30.07
CA LYS A 40 12.23 -5.19 31.03
C LYS A 40 11.69 -3.88 30.43
N THR A 41 12.55 -3.13 29.71
CA THR A 41 12.14 -1.89 29.06
C THR A 41 11.21 -2.16 27.89
N ARG A 42 11.49 -3.20 27.09
CA ARG A 42 10.63 -3.64 25.97
C ARG A 42 9.22 -3.95 26.44
N LYS A 43 9.10 -4.79 27.45
CA LYS A 43 7.83 -5.19 28.04
C LYS A 43 7.03 -3.99 28.53
N ARG A 44 7.67 -3.10 29.32
CA ARG A 44 7.06 -1.89 29.85
C ARG A 44 6.51 -0.97 28.76
N VAL A 45 7.26 -0.77 27.67
CA VAL A 45 6.83 0.06 26.54
C VAL A 45 5.65 -0.56 25.80
N LEU A 46 5.71 -1.87 25.52
CA LEU A 46 4.63 -2.56 24.80
C LEU A 46 3.32 -2.62 25.63
N GLU A 47 3.41 -2.82 26.95
CA GLU A 47 2.26 -2.79 27.84
C GLU A 47 1.60 -1.39 27.83
N TYR A 48 2.38 -0.34 27.97
CA TYR A 48 1.86 1.03 27.93
C TYR A 48 1.23 1.38 26.58
N ILE A 49 1.88 1.03 25.47
CA ILE A 49 1.35 1.24 24.11
C ILE A 49 0.00 0.55 23.94
N LYS A 50 -0.14 -0.68 24.45
CA LYS A 50 -1.40 -1.43 24.42
C LYS A 50 -2.47 -0.77 25.29
N GLU A 51 -2.11 -0.28 26.47
CA GLU A 51 -3.02 0.39 27.40
C GLU A 51 -3.60 1.67 26.80
N VAL A 52 -2.75 2.50 26.20
CA VAL A 52 -3.18 3.79 25.60
C VAL A 52 -3.72 3.67 24.17
N GLY A 53 -3.74 2.46 23.61
CA GLY A 53 -4.20 2.22 22.24
C GLY A 53 -3.36 2.95 21.17
N TYR A 54 -2.07 3.16 21.41
CA TYR A 54 -1.21 3.85 20.46
C TYR A 54 -0.93 2.98 19.23
N VAL A 55 -1.22 3.53 18.06
CA VAL A 55 -0.86 2.93 16.77
C VAL A 55 0.23 3.78 16.12
N PRO A 56 1.41 3.20 15.81
CA PRO A 56 2.46 3.92 15.11
C PRO A 56 1.95 4.48 13.77
N THR A 57 2.21 5.77 13.53
CA THR A 57 1.86 6.36 12.24
C THR A 57 2.81 5.86 11.15
N SER A 58 2.29 5.63 9.94
CA SER A 58 3.08 5.25 8.75
C SER A 58 4.24 6.21 8.50
N SER A 59 4.03 7.53 8.75
CA SER A 59 5.07 8.56 8.62
C SER A 59 6.31 8.33 9.49
N ALA A 60 6.15 7.80 10.71
CA ALA A 60 7.29 7.48 11.58
C ALA A 60 8.09 6.27 11.04
N ARG A 61 7.43 5.34 10.37
CA ARG A 61 8.06 4.20 9.70
C ARG A 61 8.81 4.64 8.44
N MET A 62 8.21 5.54 7.65
CA MET A 62 8.77 6.11 6.42
C MET A 62 10.10 6.83 6.63
N LEU A 63 10.22 7.65 7.70
CA LEU A 63 11.43 8.44 7.97
C LEU A 63 12.69 7.57 8.13
N LYS A 64 12.54 6.31 8.54
CA LYS A 64 13.66 5.40 8.78
C LYS A 64 14.00 4.53 7.58
N SER A 65 13.01 4.03 6.86
CA SER A 65 13.19 3.03 5.80
C SER A 65 13.35 3.64 4.41
N LYS A 66 13.05 4.92 4.22
CA LYS A 66 12.85 5.59 2.91
C LYS A 66 11.75 4.92 2.06
N ARG A 67 10.93 4.04 2.66
CA ARG A 67 9.81 3.35 2.05
C ARG A 67 8.52 3.77 2.70
N THR A 68 7.45 3.81 1.91
CA THR A 68 6.11 4.13 2.40
C THR A 68 5.34 2.88 2.82
N TYR A 69 5.78 1.71 2.38
CA TYR A 69 5.07 0.44 2.49
C TYR A 69 3.67 0.52 1.86
N THR A 70 3.57 1.25 0.76
CA THR A 70 2.33 1.46 0.02
C THR A 70 2.50 1.01 -1.42
N ILE A 71 1.62 0.14 -1.90
CA ILE A 71 1.51 -0.24 -3.31
C ILE A 71 0.34 0.51 -3.93
N GLY A 72 0.60 1.20 -5.03
CA GLY A 72 -0.43 1.83 -5.84
C GLY A 72 -1.19 0.80 -6.67
N ILE A 73 -2.51 0.86 -6.68
CA ILE A 73 -3.36 0.03 -7.54
C ILE A 73 -3.95 0.91 -8.63
N VAL A 74 -3.58 0.64 -9.88
CA VAL A 74 -4.24 1.21 -11.05
C VAL A 74 -5.29 0.21 -11.53
N PHE A 75 -6.52 0.65 -11.51
CA PHE A 75 -7.66 -0.10 -12.00
C PHE A 75 -8.49 0.83 -12.86
N THR A 76 -8.30 0.74 -14.17
CA THR A 76 -9.04 1.53 -15.15
C THR A 76 -10.03 0.65 -15.85
N GLU A 77 -11.24 1.10 -15.97
CA GLU A 77 -12.30 0.31 -16.54
C GLU A 77 -13.04 1.06 -17.64
N GLU A 78 -13.00 0.52 -18.85
CA GLU A 78 -13.77 1.03 -19.97
C GLU A 78 -15.23 0.55 -19.96
N ALA A 79 -15.49 -0.58 -19.31
CA ALA A 79 -16.78 -1.25 -19.33
C ALA A 79 -17.72 -0.91 -18.17
N GLU A 80 -17.33 -0.02 -17.27
CA GLU A 80 -18.11 0.41 -16.08
C GLU A 80 -18.54 -0.73 -15.12
N ILE A 81 -17.96 -1.95 -15.24
CA ILE A 81 -18.27 -3.09 -14.37
C ILE A 81 -17.59 -2.95 -13.00
N GLY A 82 -16.47 -2.26 -12.93
CA GLY A 82 -15.74 -1.96 -11.71
C GLY A 82 -15.19 -3.20 -11.02
N LEU A 83 -15.08 -3.07 -9.72
CA LEU A 83 -14.62 -4.15 -8.85
C LEU A 83 -15.59 -5.34 -8.77
N GLU A 84 -16.77 -5.25 -9.39
CA GLU A 84 -17.74 -6.33 -9.49
C GLU A 84 -17.30 -7.41 -10.49
N HIS A 85 -16.32 -7.14 -11.36
CA HIS A 85 -15.78 -8.12 -12.26
C HIS A 85 -15.06 -9.23 -11.49
N SER A 86 -15.67 -10.43 -11.45
CA SER A 86 -15.26 -11.54 -10.57
C SER A 86 -13.81 -11.99 -10.77
N PHE A 87 -13.31 -11.97 -12.01
CA PHE A 87 -11.92 -12.32 -12.32
C PHE A 87 -10.93 -11.34 -11.69
N PHE A 88 -11.08 -10.05 -11.96
CA PHE A 88 -10.17 -9.03 -11.43
C PHE A 88 -10.28 -8.86 -9.92
N SER A 89 -11.49 -8.94 -9.35
CA SER A 89 -11.68 -8.85 -7.91
C SER A 89 -11.04 -10.03 -7.17
N SER A 90 -11.09 -11.24 -7.74
CA SER A 90 -10.42 -12.42 -7.20
C SER A 90 -8.89 -12.26 -7.17
N ILE A 91 -8.31 -11.79 -8.27
CA ILE A 91 -6.88 -11.54 -8.37
C ILE A 91 -6.47 -10.45 -7.36
N LEU A 92 -7.21 -9.34 -7.33
CA LEU A 92 -6.93 -8.23 -6.42
C LEU A 92 -7.05 -8.65 -4.95
N GLN A 93 -8.02 -9.51 -4.61
CA GLN A 93 -8.18 -10.04 -3.25
C GLN A 93 -6.98 -10.91 -2.86
N SER A 94 -6.50 -11.76 -3.75
CA SER A 94 -5.33 -12.60 -3.51
C SER A 94 -4.06 -11.76 -3.35
N PHE A 95 -3.88 -10.79 -4.22
CA PHE A 95 -2.78 -9.83 -4.16
C PHE A 95 -2.80 -9.04 -2.85
N LYS A 96 -3.96 -8.50 -2.47
CA LYS A 96 -4.17 -7.79 -1.20
C LYS A 96 -3.71 -8.63 -0.01
N THR A 97 -4.19 -9.87 0.08
CA THR A 97 -3.85 -10.76 1.19
C THR A 97 -2.34 -11.00 1.29
N TYR A 98 -1.67 -11.19 0.15
CA TYR A 98 -0.23 -11.41 0.12
C TYR A 98 0.55 -10.17 0.58
N VAL A 99 0.26 -9.00 0.01
CA VAL A 99 1.03 -7.78 0.32
C VAL A 99 0.79 -7.26 1.73
N GLU A 100 -0.41 -7.48 2.29
CA GLU A 100 -0.71 -7.16 3.69
C GLU A 100 0.14 -8.02 4.65
N ASN A 101 0.34 -9.31 4.35
CA ASN A 101 1.23 -10.18 5.12
C ASN A 101 2.70 -9.72 5.05
N GLU A 102 3.11 -9.11 3.93
CA GLU A 102 4.43 -8.50 3.77
C GLU A 102 4.54 -7.09 4.40
N GLY A 103 3.48 -6.61 5.02
CA GLY A 103 3.43 -5.33 5.73
C GLY A 103 3.19 -4.11 4.83
N TYR A 104 2.69 -4.32 3.62
CA TYR A 104 2.29 -3.24 2.71
C TYR A 104 0.80 -2.96 2.82
N GLU A 105 0.44 -1.71 2.57
CA GLU A 105 -0.94 -1.27 2.35
C GLU A 105 -1.20 -1.02 0.86
N LEU A 106 -2.46 -1.12 0.44
CA LEU A 106 -2.89 -0.82 -0.92
C LEU A 106 -3.55 0.55 -0.98
N SER A 107 -3.22 1.30 -2.02
CA SER A 107 -3.84 2.60 -2.30
C SER A 107 -4.29 2.66 -3.75
N PHE A 108 -5.59 2.79 -4.00
CA PHE A 108 -6.08 3.05 -5.34
C PHE A 108 -5.53 4.37 -5.88
N ILE A 109 -5.00 4.31 -7.09
CA ILE A 109 -4.51 5.46 -7.84
C ILE A 109 -5.61 5.87 -8.82
N VAL A 110 -6.13 7.06 -8.62
CA VAL A 110 -7.27 7.59 -9.38
C VAL A 110 -6.83 8.79 -10.20
N ARG A 111 -7.50 9.07 -11.32
CA ARG A 111 -7.20 10.26 -12.15
C ARG A 111 -7.89 11.52 -11.63
N LYS A 112 -9.01 11.36 -10.94
CA LYS A 112 -9.80 12.47 -10.41
C LYS A 112 -10.03 12.27 -8.92
N LEU A 113 -9.67 13.29 -8.13
CA LEU A 113 -9.96 13.34 -6.71
C LEU A 113 -10.52 14.73 -6.38
N GLY A 114 -11.83 14.82 -6.23
CA GLY A 114 -12.54 16.09 -6.11
C GLY A 114 -12.37 16.93 -7.38
N GLN A 115 -11.77 18.10 -7.25
CA GLN A 115 -11.48 19.01 -8.37
C GLN A 115 -10.06 18.81 -8.96
N ASN A 116 -9.25 17.95 -8.35
CA ASN A 116 -7.88 17.70 -8.82
C ASN A 116 -7.88 16.60 -9.87
N HIS A 117 -7.22 16.88 -11.00
CA HIS A 117 -6.97 15.95 -12.08
C HIS A 117 -5.46 15.80 -12.22
N LEU A 118 -4.94 14.60 -11.96
CA LEU A 118 -3.53 14.27 -12.10
C LEU A 118 -3.40 12.99 -12.92
N SER A 119 -2.25 12.80 -13.59
CA SER A 119 -1.95 11.51 -14.23
C SER A 119 -1.73 10.42 -13.14
N TYR A 120 -1.79 9.16 -13.55
CA TYR A 120 -1.47 8.05 -12.64
C TYR A 120 -0.08 8.20 -12.04
N TYR A 121 0.90 8.58 -12.86
CA TYR A 121 2.26 8.86 -12.41
C TYR A 121 2.30 9.97 -11.34
N GLN A 122 1.64 11.09 -11.61
CA GLN A 122 1.61 12.21 -10.67
C GLN A 122 1.00 11.82 -9.32
N TRP A 123 -0.05 10.98 -9.33
CA TRP A 123 -0.63 10.45 -8.09
C TRP A 123 0.32 9.48 -7.38
N CYS A 124 1.02 8.61 -8.12
CA CYS A 124 2.04 7.73 -7.56
C CYS A 124 3.13 8.52 -6.84
N MET A 125 3.60 9.59 -7.46
CA MET A 125 4.59 10.51 -6.87
C MET A 125 4.04 11.25 -5.66
N ASN A 126 2.81 11.74 -5.72
CA ASN A 126 2.15 12.42 -4.61
C ASN A 126 2.01 11.51 -3.39
N LYS A 127 1.58 10.28 -3.60
CA LYS A 127 1.42 9.26 -2.55
C LYS A 127 2.74 8.58 -2.18
N ARG A 128 3.81 8.79 -2.95
CA ARG A 128 5.12 8.16 -2.77
C ARG A 128 5.03 6.63 -2.68
N VAL A 129 4.28 6.00 -3.57
CA VAL A 129 4.14 4.55 -3.57
C VAL A 129 5.48 3.87 -3.84
N ASP A 130 5.73 2.72 -3.23
CA ASP A 130 6.97 1.93 -3.40
C ASP A 130 6.92 1.07 -4.68
N GLY A 131 5.74 0.85 -5.22
CA GLY A 131 5.50 0.13 -6.46
C GLY A 131 4.06 0.28 -6.91
N VAL A 132 3.78 -0.17 -8.13
CA VAL A 132 2.45 -0.07 -8.75
C VAL A 132 2.01 -1.44 -9.27
N TYR A 133 0.79 -1.82 -8.96
CA TYR A 133 0.11 -2.94 -9.58
C TYR A 133 -0.99 -2.42 -10.50
N ILE A 134 -0.85 -2.71 -11.79
CA ILE A 134 -1.82 -2.36 -12.82
C ILE A 134 -2.71 -3.57 -13.06
N VAL A 135 -3.93 -3.55 -12.53
CA VAL A 135 -4.90 -4.66 -12.67
C VAL A 135 -5.54 -4.59 -14.04
N VAL A 136 -6.02 -3.42 -14.40
CA VAL A 136 -6.55 -3.07 -15.73
C VAL A 136 -6.08 -1.66 -16.06
N GLY A 137 -5.63 -1.44 -17.28
CA GLY A 137 -5.17 -0.13 -17.74
C GLY A 137 -5.49 0.10 -19.22
N ASP A 138 -5.52 1.35 -19.61
CA ASP A 138 -5.55 1.74 -21.02
C ASP A 138 -4.10 1.77 -21.55
N PHE A 139 -3.82 1.00 -22.60
CA PHE A 139 -2.51 0.93 -23.25
C PHE A 139 -2.03 2.30 -23.80
N ASN A 140 -2.94 3.20 -24.08
CA ASN A 140 -2.66 4.53 -24.63
C ASN A 140 -2.55 5.62 -23.54
N ASP A 141 -2.74 5.25 -22.26
CA ASP A 141 -2.67 6.23 -21.18
C ASP A 141 -1.24 6.71 -20.95
N GLN A 142 -1.00 7.98 -21.21
CA GLN A 142 0.31 8.61 -21.04
C GLN A 142 0.84 8.49 -19.61
N GLY A 143 -0.04 8.52 -18.60
CA GLY A 143 0.35 8.39 -17.20
C GLY A 143 0.86 6.99 -16.84
N LEU A 144 0.45 5.93 -17.55
CA LEU A 144 1.03 4.60 -17.41
C LEU A 144 2.42 4.55 -18.03
N HIS A 145 2.62 5.12 -19.20
CA HIS A 145 3.95 5.22 -19.83
C HIS A 145 4.91 6.00 -18.93
N GLU A 146 4.48 7.11 -18.34
CA GLU A 146 5.27 7.90 -17.40
C GLU A 146 5.68 7.06 -16.16
N ILE A 147 4.82 6.17 -15.64
CA ILE A 147 5.18 5.25 -14.54
C ILE A 147 6.33 4.34 -14.98
N LEU A 148 6.24 3.73 -16.16
CA LEU A 148 7.26 2.80 -16.66
C LEU A 148 8.62 3.50 -16.88
N GLU A 149 8.60 4.71 -17.40
CA GLU A 149 9.80 5.52 -17.64
C GLU A 149 10.42 6.06 -16.33
N SER A 150 9.63 6.23 -15.28
CA SER A 150 10.07 6.78 -13.99
C SER A 150 10.97 5.88 -13.18
N GLY A 151 10.99 4.58 -13.48
CA GLY A 151 11.68 3.57 -12.69
C GLY A 151 10.93 3.13 -11.42
N ILE A 152 9.67 3.55 -11.21
CA ILE A 152 8.81 2.99 -10.18
C ILE A 152 8.55 1.51 -10.53
N PRO A 153 8.84 0.55 -9.62
CA PRO A 153 8.56 -0.85 -9.88
C PRO A 153 7.08 -1.06 -10.23
N ALA A 154 6.82 -1.67 -11.37
CA ALA A 154 5.45 -1.91 -11.82
C ALA A 154 5.26 -3.35 -12.31
N VAL A 155 4.08 -3.89 -12.05
CA VAL A 155 3.64 -5.20 -12.53
C VAL A 155 2.17 -5.11 -12.97
N SER A 156 1.79 -5.92 -13.95
CA SER A 156 0.41 -5.98 -14.42
C SER A 156 -0.12 -7.41 -14.48
N THR A 157 -1.44 -7.53 -14.64
CA THR A 157 -2.12 -8.76 -15.02
C THR A 157 -2.73 -8.56 -16.42
N ASP A 158 -2.45 -9.50 -17.33
CA ASP A 158 -2.98 -9.55 -18.70
C ASP A 158 -2.81 -8.28 -19.55
N MET A 159 -1.89 -7.37 -19.14
CA MET A 159 -1.59 -6.14 -19.87
C MET A 159 -0.12 -6.13 -20.30
N PHE A 160 0.14 -6.16 -21.60
CA PHE A 160 1.48 -6.17 -22.18
C PHE A 160 1.89 -4.78 -22.64
N LEU A 161 2.89 -4.21 -21.96
CA LEU A 161 3.58 -3.01 -22.39
C LEU A 161 5.11 -3.25 -22.37
N PRO A 162 5.87 -2.66 -23.30
CA PRO A 162 7.32 -2.75 -23.27
C PRO A 162 7.88 -2.28 -21.93
N GLY A 163 8.72 -3.13 -21.31
CA GLY A 163 9.32 -2.83 -20.00
C GLY A 163 8.45 -3.11 -18.78
N LEU A 164 7.20 -3.56 -18.97
CA LEU A 164 6.31 -3.95 -17.87
C LEU A 164 6.40 -5.44 -17.61
N HIS A 165 6.60 -5.83 -16.34
CA HIS A 165 6.47 -7.22 -15.92
C HIS A 165 4.99 -7.59 -15.86
N THR A 166 4.61 -8.63 -16.58
CA THR A 166 3.21 -9.03 -16.69
C THR A 166 3.02 -10.48 -16.27
N VAL A 167 2.00 -10.74 -15.45
CA VAL A 167 1.52 -12.07 -15.11
C VAL A 167 0.31 -12.37 -15.98
N VAL A 168 0.33 -13.49 -16.69
CA VAL A 168 -0.74 -13.89 -17.63
C VAL A 168 -1.15 -15.33 -17.38
N SER A 169 -2.37 -15.65 -17.76
CA SER A 169 -2.87 -17.03 -17.84
C SER A 169 -2.23 -17.76 -19.01
N ASP A 170 -1.88 -19.04 -18.82
CA ASP A 170 -1.48 -19.91 -19.94
C ASP A 170 -2.73 -20.32 -20.74
N ASN A 171 -3.14 -19.45 -21.65
CA ASN A 171 -4.33 -19.64 -22.45
C ASN A 171 -4.18 -20.79 -23.44
N ASP A 172 -2.96 -21.05 -23.95
CA ASP A 172 -2.70 -22.17 -24.85
C ASP A 172 -2.92 -23.51 -24.14
N GLN A 173 -2.39 -23.65 -22.93
CA GLN A 173 -2.63 -24.83 -22.12
C GLN A 173 -4.11 -24.97 -21.76
N GLY A 174 -4.77 -23.88 -21.37
CA GLY A 174 -6.19 -23.86 -21.05
C GLY A 174 -7.07 -24.36 -22.20
N ILE A 175 -6.81 -23.90 -23.43
CA ILE A 175 -7.53 -24.33 -24.64
C ILE A 175 -7.23 -25.80 -24.95
N ARG A 176 -5.99 -26.26 -24.87
CA ARG A 176 -5.64 -27.67 -25.10
C ARG A 176 -6.40 -28.61 -24.16
N ILE A 177 -6.37 -28.29 -22.85
CA ILE A 177 -7.10 -29.08 -21.85
C ILE A 177 -8.60 -29.09 -22.15
N SER A 178 -9.18 -27.96 -22.57
CA SER A 178 -10.61 -27.88 -22.92
C SER A 178 -10.98 -28.75 -24.13
N ILE A 179 -10.11 -28.80 -25.14
CA ILE A 179 -10.33 -29.62 -26.34
C ILE A 179 -10.18 -31.11 -26.02
N GLU A 180 -9.25 -31.50 -25.16
CA GLU A 180 -9.06 -32.89 -24.73
C GLU A 180 -10.22 -33.43 -23.88
N TYR A 181 -11.04 -32.53 -23.31
CA TYR A 181 -12.20 -32.89 -22.48
C TYR A 181 -13.49 -33.10 -23.29
N VAL A 182 -13.53 -32.74 -24.56
CA VAL A 182 -14.67 -32.85 -25.48
C VAL A 182 -14.50 -34.04 -26.39
#